data_ba8ed96f8d037dd11babbd68f267ec2e
#
_entry.id   ba8ed96f8d037dd11babbd68f267ec2e
#
_cell.length_a   1.000
_cell.length_b   1.000
_cell.length_c   1.000
_cell.angle_alpha   90.00
_cell.angle_beta   90.00
_cell.angle_gamma   90.00
#
_symmetry.space_group_name_H-M   'P 1'
#
loop_
_entity.id
_entity.type
_entity.pdbx_description
1 polymer ?
#
loop_
_entity_poly.entity_id
_entity_poly.type
_entity_poly.pdbx_seq_one_letter_code
_entity_poly.pdbx_strand_id
1 'polypeptide(L)'
;LLVAVSGGQDSLCLIKLLLDLQPKWGWELAIAHCDHRWRPDSEANANHVINLAKNWGICYYLTTADRPPQTEAAARSWRYQALAKSAIVNNYSYIITGHTGSDRAETLLYNLMRGSGADGLAALTWTRDFRLENLDDFRLPIADFKWENLDENLQSKTQNLKSKIHLVRPLLEITRTQTGQFCQEQKLPIWEDSTNQNLQYRRNRIRSELLPYLETHFNPKTQQALAQTAELLRADVEYLEFAARDLLKHAMSQIADSASLNFQLPVKLNRLILRQAHLALQRRAMRQLLQQILPAEPNFQSVEKLAELIAAPNKSQTDPFPGGAIARVEHPAIILEIC
;
A
#
# COMPACT_ATOMS: atom_id res chain seq x y z
N LEU A 1 -17.16 -7.13 -8.04
CA LEU A 1 -15.93 -7.31 -7.29
C LEU A 1 -14.93 -8.11 -8.13
N LEU A 2 -13.71 -7.63 -8.31
CA LEU A 2 -12.63 -8.33 -8.99
C LEU A 2 -11.71 -8.99 -7.93
N VAL A 3 -11.72 -10.30 -7.84
CA VAL A 3 -10.98 -11.04 -6.81
C VAL A 3 -9.64 -11.52 -7.36
N ALA A 4 -8.54 -11.10 -6.73
CA ALA A 4 -7.20 -11.53 -7.09
C ALA A 4 -6.95 -12.96 -6.60
N VAL A 5 -6.87 -13.93 -7.50
CA VAL A 5 -6.69 -15.35 -7.17
C VAL A 5 -5.36 -15.86 -7.74
N SER A 6 -4.45 -16.24 -6.85
CA SER A 6 -3.16 -16.84 -7.22
C SER A 6 -3.18 -18.38 -7.36
N GLY A 7 -4.27 -19.01 -6.93
CA GLY A 7 -4.35 -20.47 -6.79
C GLY A 7 -3.87 -20.99 -5.43
N GLY A 8 -3.19 -20.16 -4.64
CA GLY A 8 -2.77 -20.52 -3.28
C GLY A 8 -3.90 -20.45 -2.26
N GLN A 9 -3.67 -21.08 -1.11
CA GLN A 9 -4.61 -21.29 0.01
C GLN A 9 -5.46 -20.05 0.33
N ASP A 10 -4.84 -18.91 0.65
CA ASP A 10 -5.55 -17.73 1.13
C ASP A 10 -6.45 -17.11 0.05
N SER A 11 -6.02 -17.14 -1.21
CA SER A 11 -6.81 -16.64 -2.33
C SER A 11 -7.98 -17.56 -2.68
N LEU A 12 -7.82 -18.88 -2.56
CA LEU A 12 -8.91 -19.84 -2.76
C LEU A 12 -9.92 -19.80 -1.61
N CYS A 13 -9.46 -19.67 -0.37
CA CYS A 13 -10.33 -19.41 0.78
C CYS A 13 -11.19 -18.16 0.53
N LEU A 14 -10.57 -17.06 0.13
CA LEU A 14 -11.25 -15.80 -0.13
C LEU A 14 -12.34 -15.93 -1.18
N ILE A 15 -12.01 -16.45 -2.37
CA ILE A 15 -13.00 -16.54 -3.46
C ILE A 15 -14.15 -17.47 -3.10
N LYS A 16 -13.87 -18.61 -2.42
CA LYS A 16 -14.91 -19.53 -1.99
C LYS A 16 -15.87 -18.87 -0.99
N LEU A 17 -15.34 -18.13 0.01
CA LEU A 17 -16.19 -17.39 0.95
C LEU A 17 -17.07 -16.34 0.24
N LEU A 18 -16.50 -15.61 -0.74
CA LEU A 18 -17.27 -14.63 -1.50
C LEU A 18 -18.36 -15.29 -2.36
N LEU A 19 -18.10 -16.46 -2.95
CA LEU A 19 -19.10 -17.23 -3.69
C LEU A 19 -20.22 -17.71 -2.78
N ASP A 20 -19.91 -18.21 -1.59
CA ASP A 20 -20.92 -18.67 -0.63
C ASP A 20 -21.81 -17.53 -0.12
N LEU A 21 -21.24 -16.32 -0.04
CA LEU A 21 -21.95 -15.12 0.38
C LEU A 21 -22.68 -14.39 -0.78
N GLN A 22 -22.32 -14.69 -2.02
CA GLN A 22 -22.86 -14.03 -3.22
C GLN A 22 -24.40 -14.04 -3.27
N PRO A 23 -25.11 -15.16 -2.98
CA PRO A 23 -26.58 -15.17 -3.02
C PRO A 23 -27.22 -14.21 -2.03
N LYS A 24 -26.56 -13.97 -0.89
CA LYS A 24 -27.04 -13.04 0.14
C LYS A 24 -26.85 -11.58 -0.23
N TRP A 25 -25.74 -11.25 -0.90
CA TRP A 25 -25.33 -9.87 -1.12
C TRP A 25 -25.51 -9.41 -2.56
N GLY A 26 -25.79 -10.31 -3.49
CA GLY A 26 -26.00 -10.00 -4.91
C GLY A 26 -24.74 -9.44 -5.61
N TRP A 27 -23.54 -9.82 -5.17
CA TRP A 27 -22.31 -9.33 -5.78
C TRP A 27 -22.08 -9.91 -7.18
N GLU A 28 -21.65 -9.07 -8.09
CA GLU A 28 -21.03 -9.52 -9.34
C GLU A 28 -19.56 -9.83 -9.08
N LEU A 29 -19.19 -11.11 -9.20
CA LEU A 29 -17.85 -11.61 -8.92
C LEU A 29 -17.12 -12.00 -10.20
N ALA A 30 -15.83 -11.64 -10.27
CA ALA A 30 -14.91 -12.17 -11.27
C ALA A 30 -13.54 -12.47 -10.65
N ILE A 31 -12.82 -13.41 -11.21
CA ILE A 31 -11.44 -13.74 -10.84
C ILE A 31 -10.47 -12.97 -11.73
N ALA A 32 -9.42 -12.37 -11.12
CA ALA A 32 -8.24 -11.90 -11.83
C ALA A 32 -7.03 -12.75 -11.41
N HIS A 33 -6.39 -13.38 -12.38
CA HIS A 33 -5.12 -14.08 -12.18
C HIS A 33 -3.99 -13.35 -12.89
N CYS A 34 -2.87 -13.16 -12.17
CA CYS A 34 -1.67 -12.49 -12.67
C CYS A 34 -0.51 -13.48 -12.76
N ASP A 35 -0.15 -13.90 -13.96
CA ASP A 35 0.99 -14.76 -14.22
C ASP A 35 2.23 -13.94 -14.57
N HIS A 36 3.16 -13.84 -13.63
CA HIS A 36 4.43 -13.11 -13.81
C HIS A 36 5.58 -13.96 -14.35
N ARG A 37 5.30 -15.20 -14.76
CA ARG A 37 6.27 -16.12 -15.39
C ARG A 37 7.55 -16.40 -14.62
N TRP A 38 7.52 -16.30 -13.29
CA TRP A 38 8.70 -16.55 -12.46
C TRP A 38 9.03 -18.02 -12.27
N ARG A 39 8.04 -18.88 -12.48
CA ARG A 39 8.16 -20.31 -12.23
C ARG A 39 7.95 -21.10 -13.51
N PRO A 40 8.62 -22.25 -13.64
CA PRO A 40 8.37 -23.15 -14.78
C PRO A 40 6.93 -23.65 -14.87
N ASP A 41 6.24 -23.74 -13.71
CA ASP A 41 4.85 -24.23 -13.58
C ASP A 41 3.80 -23.10 -13.61
N SER A 42 4.19 -21.86 -13.94
CA SER A 42 3.29 -20.70 -13.87
C SER A 42 2.10 -20.83 -14.83
N GLU A 43 2.32 -21.36 -16.02
CA GLU A 43 1.25 -21.64 -16.99
C GLU A 43 0.28 -22.71 -16.49
N ALA A 44 0.79 -23.78 -15.88
CA ALA A 44 -0.03 -24.83 -15.29
C ALA A 44 -0.88 -24.28 -14.12
N ASN A 45 -0.30 -23.40 -13.29
CA ASN A 45 -1.04 -22.68 -12.25
C ASN A 45 -2.14 -21.76 -12.84
N ALA A 46 -1.85 -21.02 -13.90
CA ALA A 46 -2.84 -20.18 -14.56
C ALA A 46 -4.01 -21.04 -15.10
N ASN A 47 -3.72 -22.15 -15.75
CA ASN A 47 -4.72 -23.10 -16.24
C ASN A 47 -5.54 -23.72 -15.09
N HIS A 48 -4.91 -24.00 -13.95
CA HIS A 48 -5.61 -24.46 -12.74
C HIS A 48 -6.64 -23.43 -12.27
N VAL A 49 -6.27 -22.16 -12.14
CA VAL A 49 -7.19 -21.09 -11.72
C VAL A 49 -8.31 -20.88 -12.74
N ILE A 50 -8.02 -20.95 -14.04
CA ILE A 50 -9.02 -20.88 -15.12
C ILE A 50 -10.05 -22.01 -14.99
N ASN A 51 -9.58 -23.23 -14.77
CA ASN A 51 -10.47 -24.39 -14.61
C ASN A 51 -11.38 -24.26 -13.38
N LEU A 52 -10.85 -23.73 -12.27
CA LEU A 52 -11.65 -23.43 -11.09
C LEU A 52 -12.74 -22.37 -11.39
N ALA A 53 -12.37 -21.29 -12.08
CA ALA A 53 -13.34 -20.27 -12.47
C ALA A 53 -14.46 -20.83 -13.36
N LYS A 54 -14.11 -21.67 -14.32
CA LYS A 54 -15.09 -22.36 -15.19
C LYS A 54 -16.01 -23.29 -14.40
N ASN A 55 -15.46 -24.07 -13.47
CA ASN A 55 -16.23 -24.99 -12.62
C ASN A 55 -17.20 -24.26 -11.68
N TRP A 56 -16.84 -23.05 -11.25
CA TRP A 56 -17.72 -22.22 -10.44
C TRP A 56 -18.64 -21.30 -11.25
N GLY A 57 -18.54 -21.31 -12.58
CA GLY A 57 -19.39 -20.50 -13.47
C GLY A 57 -19.14 -18.99 -13.33
N ILE A 58 -17.91 -18.56 -12.95
CA ILE A 58 -17.54 -17.17 -12.78
C ILE A 58 -16.64 -16.67 -13.92
N CYS A 59 -16.79 -15.38 -14.26
CA CYS A 59 -15.89 -14.71 -15.19
C CYS A 59 -14.45 -14.70 -14.65
N TYR A 60 -13.48 -14.81 -15.56
CA TYR A 60 -12.06 -14.71 -15.20
C TYR A 60 -11.28 -13.88 -16.20
N TYR A 61 -10.24 -13.22 -15.70
CA TYR A 61 -9.29 -12.43 -16.47
C TYR A 61 -7.87 -12.92 -16.16
N LEU A 62 -7.15 -13.33 -17.19
CA LEU A 62 -5.74 -13.69 -17.08
C LEU A 62 -4.89 -12.56 -17.64
N THR A 63 -3.93 -12.09 -16.84
CA THR A 63 -2.89 -11.17 -17.31
C THR A 63 -1.55 -11.86 -17.13
N THR A 64 -0.80 -11.98 -18.23
CA THR A 64 0.52 -12.60 -18.26
C THR A 64 1.57 -11.55 -18.52
N ALA A 65 2.68 -11.57 -17.79
CA ALA A 65 3.79 -10.64 -17.99
C ALA A 65 4.53 -10.97 -19.30
N ASP A 66 4.87 -9.95 -20.07
CA ASP A 66 5.68 -10.13 -21.29
C ASP A 66 7.06 -10.67 -20.95
N ARG A 67 7.67 -10.14 -19.88
CA ARG A 67 8.94 -10.59 -19.32
C ARG A 67 8.82 -10.79 -17.81
N PRO A 68 9.48 -11.83 -17.24
CA PRO A 68 9.47 -12.03 -15.79
C PRO A 68 10.06 -10.79 -15.07
N PRO A 69 9.39 -10.24 -14.05
CA PRO A 69 9.94 -9.17 -13.24
C PRO A 69 11.21 -9.62 -12.51
N GLN A 70 12.24 -8.78 -12.43
CA GLN A 70 13.54 -9.19 -11.89
C GLN A 70 13.59 -9.25 -10.35
N THR A 71 12.66 -8.59 -9.65
CA THR A 71 12.63 -8.53 -8.18
C THR A 71 11.21 -8.75 -7.64
N GLU A 72 11.10 -9.19 -6.37
CA GLU A 72 9.82 -9.32 -5.67
C GLU A 72 9.02 -8.02 -5.67
N ALA A 73 9.72 -6.89 -5.48
CA ALA A 73 9.10 -5.58 -5.49
C ALA A 73 8.54 -5.21 -6.87
N ALA A 74 9.28 -5.49 -7.95
CA ALA A 74 8.83 -5.30 -9.33
C ALA A 74 7.62 -6.18 -9.66
N ALA A 75 7.64 -7.45 -9.25
CA ALA A 75 6.51 -8.37 -9.44
C ALA A 75 5.25 -7.91 -8.69
N ARG A 76 5.44 -7.41 -7.47
CA ARG A 76 4.35 -6.85 -6.68
C ARG A 76 3.74 -5.61 -7.37
N SER A 77 4.57 -4.68 -7.84
CA SER A 77 4.12 -3.48 -8.57
C SER A 77 3.37 -3.87 -9.84
N TRP A 78 3.95 -4.71 -10.67
CA TRP A 78 3.34 -5.21 -11.90
C TRP A 78 1.97 -5.86 -11.63
N ARG A 79 1.88 -6.70 -10.61
CA ARG A 79 0.61 -7.36 -10.22
C ARG A 79 -0.49 -6.35 -9.90
N TYR A 80 -0.18 -5.32 -9.11
CA TYR A 80 -1.17 -4.30 -8.78
C TYR A 80 -1.59 -3.47 -10.00
N GLN A 81 -0.66 -3.16 -10.90
CA GLN A 81 -0.97 -2.49 -12.17
C GLN A 81 -1.87 -3.37 -13.07
N ALA A 82 -1.56 -4.65 -13.19
CA ALA A 82 -2.37 -5.60 -13.95
C ALA A 82 -3.79 -5.73 -13.39
N LEU A 83 -3.92 -5.81 -12.06
CA LEU A 83 -5.22 -5.85 -11.38
C LEU A 83 -6.01 -4.55 -11.59
N ALA A 84 -5.36 -3.39 -11.44
CA ALA A 84 -6.00 -2.09 -11.65
C ALA A 84 -6.47 -1.93 -13.10
N LYS A 85 -5.62 -2.28 -14.09
CA LYS A 85 -5.97 -2.26 -15.51
C LYS A 85 -7.17 -3.17 -15.79
N SER A 86 -7.14 -4.40 -15.26
CA SER A 86 -8.24 -5.35 -15.43
C SER A 86 -9.55 -4.82 -14.82
N ALA A 87 -9.48 -4.19 -13.65
CA ALA A 87 -10.65 -3.59 -13.00
C ALA A 87 -11.24 -2.45 -13.83
N ILE A 88 -10.40 -1.54 -14.35
CA ILE A 88 -10.82 -0.40 -15.18
C ILE A 88 -11.50 -0.88 -16.47
N VAL A 89 -10.84 -1.78 -17.20
CA VAL A 89 -11.32 -2.27 -18.50
C VAL A 89 -12.68 -2.93 -18.37
N ASN A 90 -12.89 -3.64 -17.26
CA ASN A 90 -14.09 -4.46 -17.02
C ASN A 90 -15.08 -3.83 -16.03
N ASN A 91 -14.89 -2.55 -15.69
CA ASN A 91 -15.85 -1.76 -14.86
C ASN A 91 -16.00 -2.28 -13.41
N TYR A 92 -14.96 -2.83 -12.80
CA TYR A 92 -14.98 -3.20 -11.38
C TYR A 92 -14.46 -2.05 -10.51
N SER A 93 -15.24 -1.68 -9.49
CA SER A 93 -14.86 -0.63 -8.52
C SER A 93 -14.02 -1.18 -7.37
N TYR A 94 -14.00 -2.49 -7.14
CA TYR A 94 -13.32 -3.12 -6.01
C TYR A 94 -12.41 -4.24 -6.47
N ILE A 95 -11.16 -4.20 -6.01
CA ILE A 95 -10.19 -5.30 -6.12
C ILE A 95 -10.08 -5.94 -4.74
N ILE A 96 -10.34 -7.25 -4.65
CA ILE A 96 -10.32 -7.98 -3.38
C ILE A 96 -9.11 -8.91 -3.36
N THR A 97 -8.33 -8.88 -2.27
CA THR A 97 -7.11 -9.70 -2.13
C THR A 97 -7.10 -10.52 -0.85
N GLY A 98 -6.55 -11.72 -0.91
CA GLY A 98 -6.49 -12.70 0.18
C GLY A 98 -5.35 -12.46 1.18
N HIS A 99 -5.03 -11.19 1.53
CA HIS A 99 -4.09 -10.92 2.60
C HIS A 99 -4.72 -11.23 3.95
N THR A 100 -3.96 -11.91 4.81
CA THR A 100 -4.41 -12.43 6.10
C THR A 100 -3.80 -11.67 7.29
N GLY A 101 -4.23 -11.99 8.51
CA GLY A 101 -3.60 -11.52 9.73
C GLY A 101 -2.15 -11.98 9.86
N SER A 102 -1.82 -13.17 9.33
CA SER A 102 -0.44 -13.65 9.25
C SER A 102 0.43 -12.75 8.37
N ASP A 103 -0.08 -12.31 7.20
CA ASP A 103 0.65 -11.36 6.33
C ASP A 103 0.85 -10.01 7.02
N ARG A 104 -0.11 -9.59 7.84
CA ARG A 104 -0.01 -8.37 8.65
C ARG A 104 1.12 -8.49 9.68
N ALA A 105 1.18 -9.61 10.41
CA ALA A 105 2.24 -9.88 11.37
C ALA A 105 3.63 -9.94 10.70
N GLU A 106 3.74 -10.64 9.58
CA GLU A 106 4.97 -10.71 8.77
C GLU A 106 5.42 -9.30 8.34
N THR A 107 4.48 -8.48 7.86
CA THR A 107 4.77 -7.12 7.37
C THR A 107 5.20 -6.21 8.51
N LEU A 108 4.56 -6.30 9.69
CA LEU A 108 4.95 -5.53 10.87
C LEU A 108 6.39 -5.88 11.29
N LEU A 109 6.72 -7.16 11.45
CA LEU A 109 8.08 -7.59 11.81
C LEU A 109 9.11 -7.16 10.77
N TYR A 110 8.80 -7.35 9.49
CA TYR A 110 9.68 -6.93 8.41
C TYR A 110 9.98 -5.42 8.44
N ASN A 111 8.95 -4.61 8.64
CA ASN A 111 9.08 -3.16 8.71
C ASN A 111 9.79 -2.70 10.00
N LEU A 112 9.53 -3.36 11.14
CA LEU A 112 10.20 -3.11 12.40
C LEU A 112 11.73 -3.31 12.28
N MET A 113 12.14 -4.43 11.68
CA MET A 113 13.56 -4.73 11.45
C MET A 113 14.25 -3.75 10.47
N ARG A 114 13.48 -3.05 9.64
CA ARG A 114 13.98 -2.00 8.74
C ARG A 114 14.02 -0.62 9.40
N GLY A 115 13.57 -0.49 10.64
CA GLY A 115 13.50 0.78 11.34
C GLY A 115 12.34 1.68 10.86
N SER A 116 11.27 1.11 10.33
CA SER A 116 10.09 1.89 9.94
C SER A 116 9.43 2.51 11.16
N GLY A 117 8.97 3.76 11.02
CA GLY A 117 8.12 4.42 12.02
C GLY A 117 6.72 3.82 12.10
N ALA A 118 5.85 4.42 12.91
CA ALA A 118 4.50 3.94 13.17
C ALA A 118 3.68 3.67 11.89
N ASP A 119 3.85 4.49 10.86
CA ASP A 119 3.16 4.32 9.56
C ASP A 119 3.49 2.98 8.88
N GLY A 120 4.77 2.60 8.91
CA GLY A 120 5.21 1.30 8.39
C GLY A 120 4.78 0.13 9.29
N LEU A 121 4.73 0.34 10.61
CA LEU A 121 4.29 -0.67 11.57
C LEU A 121 2.77 -0.88 11.55
N ALA A 122 1.99 0.13 11.16
CA ALA A 122 0.54 0.01 10.91
C ALA A 122 0.21 -1.02 9.82
N ALA A 123 1.21 -1.50 9.08
CA ALA A 123 1.16 -2.60 8.13
C ALA A 123 0.03 -2.50 7.08
N LEU A 124 -0.64 -3.62 6.80
CA LEU A 124 -1.69 -3.70 5.78
C LEU A 124 -3.00 -3.08 6.27
N THR A 125 -3.57 -2.17 5.48
CA THR A 125 -4.90 -1.59 5.73
C THR A 125 -6.01 -2.46 5.16
N TRP A 126 -7.22 -2.39 5.77
CA TRP A 126 -8.42 -3.06 5.27
C TRP A 126 -8.80 -2.62 3.86
N THR A 127 -8.73 -1.31 3.65
CA THR A 127 -9.03 -0.67 2.37
C THR A 127 -7.91 0.27 1.98
N ARG A 128 -7.69 0.42 0.69
CA ARG A 128 -6.78 1.41 0.11
C ARG A 128 -7.38 1.92 -1.19
N ASP A 129 -7.44 3.23 -1.36
CA ASP A 129 -7.81 3.83 -2.63
C ASP A 129 -6.65 3.65 -3.64
N PHE A 130 -6.97 3.07 -4.80
CA PHE A 130 -6.10 3.17 -5.96
C PHE A 130 -6.40 4.48 -6.66
N ARG A 131 -5.49 5.44 -6.58
CA ARG A 131 -5.51 6.61 -7.44
C ARG A 131 -4.71 6.28 -8.68
N LEU A 132 -5.33 6.40 -9.85
CA LEU A 132 -4.65 6.18 -11.14
C LEU A 132 -3.49 7.16 -11.34
N GLU A 133 -3.58 8.34 -10.73
CA GLU A 133 -2.55 9.37 -10.70
C GLU A 133 -1.30 8.96 -9.89
N ASN A 134 -1.43 7.99 -9.00
CA ASN A 134 -0.37 7.53 -8.09
C ASN A 134 0.14 6.11 -8.44
N LEU A 135 -0.07 5.63 -9.65
CA LEU A 135 0.61 4.42 -10.11
C LEU A 135 2.14 4.61 -10.15
N ASP A 136 2.59 5.86 -10.20
CA ASP A 136 3.99 6.26 -9.97
C ASP A 136 4.41 6.18 -8.49
N ASP A 137 3.48 6.14 -7.51
CA ASP A 137 3.79 5.90 -6.08
C ASP A 137 4.30 4.48 -5.79
N PHE A 138 4.11 3.56 -6.71
CA PHE A 138 4.91 2.34 -6.79
C PHE A 138 6.23 2.65 -7.50
N ARG A 139 7.04 3.52 -6.92
CA ARG A 139 8.37 3.91 -7.40
C ARG A 139 9.28 2.70 -7.56
N LEU A 140 9.08 1.99 -8.66
CA LEU A 140 10.04 1.06 -9.22
C LEU A 140 10.29 1.51 -10.65
N PRO A 141 11.54 1.57 -11.08
CA PRO A 141 11.88 1.93 -12.44
C PRO A 141 11.42 0.80 -13.37
N ILE A 142 10.17 0.86 -13.80
CA ILE A 142 9.72 0.07 -14.95
C ILE A 142 9.87 1.04 -16.12
N ALA A 143 11.06 1.01 -16.72
CA ALA A 143 11.45 1.88 -17.82
C ALA A 143 10.58 1.76 -19.08
N ASP A 144 9.65 0.80 -19.16
CA ASP A 144 8.95 0.44 -20.38
C ASP A 144 7.41 0.54 -20.30
N PHE A 145 6.83 1.00 -19.17
CA PHE A 145 5.39 1.17 -19.09
C PHE A 145 5.01 2.65 -19.25
N LYS A 146 4.77 3.08 -20.48
CA LYS A 146 4.18 4.38 -20.79
C LYS A 146 2.67 4.24 -20.92
N TRP A 147 1.91 5.04 -20.17
CA TRP A 147 0.45 5.21 -20.33
C TRP A 147 0.06 5.65 -21.73
N GLU A 148 1.01 6.19 -22.49
CA GLU A 148 0.89 6.60 -23.90
C GLU A 148 0.53 5.43 -24.84
N ASN A 149 0.73 4.16 -24.41
CA ASN A 149 0.38 2.96 -25.18
C ASN A 149 -1.02 2.42 -24.84
N LEU A 150 -1.81 3.13 -24.06
CA LEU A 150 -3.22 2.82 -23.87
C LEU A 150 -4.01 3.31 -25.08
N ASP A 151 -4.81 2.41 -25.66
CA ASP A 151 -5.79 2.73 -26.71
C ASP A 151 -6.54 4.02 -26.36
N GLU A 152 -6.75 4.92 -27.33
CA GLU A 152 -7.45 6.20 -27.13
C GLU A 152 -8.84 6.00 -26.49
N ASN A 153 -9.48 4.86 -26.74
CA ASN A 153 -10.70 4.44 -26.08
C ASN A 153 -10.55 4.16 -24.58
N LEU A 154 -9.37 3.75 -24.10
CA LEU A 154 -9.10 3.55 -22.68
C LEU A 154 -8.77 4.89 -21.99
N GLN A 155 -8.10 5.80 -22.68
CA GLN A 155 -7.82 7.16 -22.16
C GLN A 155 -9.12 7.95 -21.96
N SER A 156 -10.08 7.84 -22.88
CA SER A 156 -11.39 8.48 -22.74
C SER A 156 -12.25 7.85 -21.63
N LYS A 157 -12.15 6.54 -21.42
CA LYS A 157 -12.79 5.84 -20.30
C LYS A 157 -12.15 6.20 -18.95
N THR A 158 -10.83 6.35 -18.88
CA THR A 158 -10.13 6.77 -17.65
C THR A 158 -10.42 8.23 -17.27
N GLN A 159 -10.61 9.13 -18.23
CA GLN A 159 -11.01 10.51 -17.95
C GLN A 159 -12.45 10.61 -17.43
N ASN A 160 -13.35 9.71 -17.83
CA ASN A 160 -14.72 9.61 -17.32
C ASN A 160 -14.83 8.77 -16.03
N LEU A 161 -13.90 7.88 -15.75
CA LEU A 161 -13.81 7.10 -14.53
C LEU A 161 -13.13 7.93 -13.41
N LYS A 162 -13.77 8.99 -12.94
CA LYS A 162 -13.53 9.56 -11.61
C LYS A 162 -13.83 8.57 -10.47
N SER A 163 -14.15 7.32 -10.79
CA SER A 163 -14.40 6.25 -9.82
C SER A 163 -13.08 5.74 -9.27
N LYS A 164 -12.82 6.03 -8.01
CA LYS A 164 -11.73 5.45 -7.23
C LYS A 164 -11.89 3.92 -7.22
N ILE A 165 -10.85 3.18 -7.63
CA ILE A 165 -10.80 1.75 -7.42
C ILE A 165 -10.37 1.52 -5.97
N HIS A 166 -11.09 0.67 -5.25
CA HIS A 166 -10.79 0.33 -3.88
C HIS A 166 -10.15 -1.06 -3.80
N LEU A 167 -8.96 -1.13 -3.21
CA LEU A 167 -8.36 -2.40 -2.82
C LEU A 167 -8.87 -2.77 -1.43
N VAL A 168 -9.46 -3.97 -1.29
CA VAL A 168 -10.04 -4.46 -0.03
C VAL A 168 -9.40 -5.79 0.37
N ARG A 169 -9.18 -5.98 1.67
CA ARG A 169 -8.54 -7.17 2.27
C ARG A 169 -9.42 -7.74 3.39
N PRO A 170 -10.41 -8.58 3.07
CA PRO A 170 -11.40 -9.03 4.06
C PRO A 170 -10.85 -10.03 5.08
N LEU A 171 -9.67 -10.62 4.85
CA LEU A 171 -9.11 -11.69 5.69
C LEU A 171 -8.05 -11.19 6.70
N LEU A 172 -7.93 -9.88 6.94
CA LEU A 172 -6.86 -9.33 7.79
C LEU A 172 -6.95 -9.69 9.29
N GLU A 173 -8.06 -10.25 9.75
CA GLU A 173 -8.19 -10.83 11.10
C GLU A 173 -8.09 -12.36 11.10
N ILE A 174 -8.08 -12.96 9.93
CA ILE A 174 -8.03 -14.42 9.77
C ILE A 174 -6.56 -14.84 9.61
N THR A 175 -6.15 -15.86 10.37
CA THR A 175 -4.81 -16.43 10.26
C THR A 175 -4.71 -17.37 9.07
N ARG A 176 -3.47 -17.60 8.60
CA ARG A 176 -3.19 -18.57 7.55
C ARG A 176 -3.55 -20.01 7.97
N THR A 177 -3.47 -20.34 9.24
CA THR A 177 -3.94 -21.61 9.78
C THR A 177 -5.43 -21.79 9.57
N GLN A 178 -6.22 -20.75 9.85
CA GLN A 178 -7.69 -20.78 9.66
C GLN A 178 -8.08 -20.88 8.19
N THR A 179 -7.39 -20.14 7.28
CA THR A 179 -7.66 -20.28 5.84
C THR A 179 -7.31 -21.67 5.33
N GLY A 180 -6.24 -22.28 5.86
CA GLY A 180 -5.84 -23.67 5.55
C GLY A 180 -6.88 -24.69 6.01
N GLN A 181 -7.36 -24.56 7.24
CA GLN A 181 -8.41 -25.42 7.77
C GLN A 181 -9.69 -25.31 6.92
N PHE A 182 -10.12 -24.09 6.60
CA PHE A 182 -11.27 -23.87 5.74
C PHE A 182 -11.10 -24.52 4.35
N CYS A 183 -9.92 -24.34 3.72
CA CYS A 183 -9.65 -24.97 2.42
C CYS A 183 -9.69 -26.50 2.49
N GLN A 184 -9.19 -27.09 3.59
CA GLN A 184 -9.23 -28.54 3.80
C GLN A 184 -10.66 -29.03 3.99
N GLU A 185 -11.49 -28.36 4.80
CA GLU A 185 -12.89 -28.69 5.03
C GLU A 185 -13.71 -28.59 3.73
N GLN A 186 -13.44 -27.58 2.91
CA GLN A 186 -14.09 -27.37 1.62
C GLN A 186 -13.47 -28.19 0.49
N LYS A 187 -12.41 -28.96 0.75
CA LYS A 187 -11.66 -29.76 -0.24
C LYS A 187 -11.23 -28.96 -1.45
N LEU A 188 -10.77 -27.72 -1.22
CA LEU A 188 -10.31 -26.85 -2.31
C LEU A 188 -8.97 -27.33 -2.85
N PRO A 189 -8.81 -27.42 -4.16
CA PRO A 189 -7.56 -27.88 -4.79
C PRO A 189 -6.51 -26.77 -4.80
N ILE A 190 -5.78 -26.63 -3.68
CA ILE A 190 -4.74 -25.62 -3.50
C ILE A 190 -3.56 -25.92 -4.44
N TRP A 191 -3.09 -24.88 -5.14
CA TRP A 191 -1.83 -24.93 -5.87
C TRP A 191 -0.67 -24.61 -4.93
N GLU A 192 0.22 -25.57 -4.71
CA GLU A 192 1.41 -25.37 -3.88
C GLU A 192 2.46 -24.58 -4.65
N ASP A 193 2.82 -23.42 -4.11
CA ASP A 193 3.86 -22.57 -4.67
C ASP A 193 5.21 -22.95 -4.07
N SER A 194 6.07 -23.60 -4.86
CA SER A 194 7.42 -24.03 -4.45
C SER A 194 8.32 -22.87 -3.99
N THR A 195 8.05 -21.64 -4.47
CA THR A 195 8.83 -20.46 -4.04
C THR A 195 8.57 -20.06 -2.58
N ASN A 196 7.47 -20.50 -1.98
CA ASN A 196 7.16 -20.26 -0.56
C ASN A 196 8.19 -20.91 0.40
N GLN A 197 8.93 -21.92 -0.06
CA GLN A 197 9.97 -22.60 0.72
C GLN A 197 11.35 -21.95 0.58
N ASN A 198 11.52 -21.00 -0.33
CA ASN A 198 12.81 -20.36 -0.57
C ASN A 198 13.14 -19.35 0.54
N LEU A 199 14.06 -19.72 1.44
CA LEU A 199 14.51 -18.90 2.57
C LEU A 199 15.39 -17.71 2.18
N GLN A 200 15.77 -17.54 0.93
CA GLN A 200 16.43 -16.32 0.45
C GLN A 200 15.49 -15.12 0.53
N TYR A 201 14.19 -15.34 0.43
CA TYR A 201 13.19 -14.30 0.63
C TYR A 201 13.00 -14.01 2.12
N ARG A 202 13.25 -12.77 2.53
CA ARG A 202 13.17 -12.36 3.94
C ARG A 202 11.79 -12.63 4.57
N ARG A 203 10.70 -12.50 3.81
CA ARG A 203 9.35 -12.81 4.29
C ARG A 203 9.16 -14.29 4.55
N ASN A 204 9.69 -15.15 3.66
CA ASN A 204 9.62 -16.59 3.90
C ASN A 204 10.39 -16.99 5.17
N ARG A 205 11.54 -16.36 5.44
CA ARG A 205 12.29 -16.58 6.69
C ARG A 205 11.50 -16.13 7.92
N ILE A 206 10.84 -14.98 7.87
CA ILE A 206 9.98 -14.52 8.98
C ILE A 206 8.87 -15.53 9.20
N ARG A 207 8.22 -16.03 8.16
CA ARG A 207 7.11 -16.98 8.22
C ARG A 207 7.52 -18.35 8.75
N SER A 208 8.62 -18.90 8.25
CA SER A 208 9.00 -20.29 8.51
C SER A 208 10.00 -20.47 9.65
N GLU A 209 10.73 -19.42 10.05
CA GLU A 209 11.72 -19.49 11.12
C GLU A 209 11.34 -18.59 12.29
N LEU A 210 11.15 -17.27 12.07
CA LEU A 210 11.02 -16.31 13.16
C LEU A 210 9.66 -16.40 13.87
N LEU A 211 8.56 -16.41 13.14
CA LEU A 211 7.22 -16.50 13.74
C LEU A 211 7.01 -17.79 14.52
N PRO A 212 7.35 -18.99 14.00
CA PRO A 212 7.27 -20.22 14.77
C PRO A 212 8.16 -20.22 16.00
N TYR A 213 9.36 -19.63 15.92
CA TYR A 213 10.24 -19.48 17.09
C TYR A 213 9.60 -18.60 18.17
N LEU A 214 9.03 -17.47 17.79
CA LEU A 214 8.34 -16.58 18.73
C LEU A 214 7.09 -17.24 19.34
N GLU A 215 6.33 -18.00 18.55
CA GLU A 215 5.15 -18.73 19.04
C GLU A 215 5.50 -19.84 19.99
N THR A 216 6.60 -20.56 19.74
CA THR A 216 7.04 -21.68 20.59
C THR A 216 7.66 -21.21 21.90
N HIS A 217 8.49 -20.17 21.85
CA HIS A 217 9.34 -19.79 22.99
C HIS A 217 8.83 -18.59 23.79
N PHE A 218 7.92 -17.78 23.23
CA PHE A 218 7.47 -16.54 23.89
C PHE A 218 5.95 -16.49 24.07
N ASN A 219 5.19 -16.51 22.95
CA ASN A 219 3.73 -16.39 23.01
C ASN A 219 3.07 -17.19 21.89
N PRO A 220 2.32 -18.26 22.20
CA PRO A 220 1.62 -19.05 21.17
C PRO A 220 0.65 -18.25 20.28
N LYS A 221 0.26 -17.04 20.70
CA LYS A 221 -0.61 -16.15 19.94
C LYS A 221 0.16 -14.97 19.33
N THR A 222 1.46 -15.10 19.08
CA THR A 222 2.31 -14.01 18.57
C THR A 222 1.77 -13.41 17.29
N GLN A 223 1.35 -14.20 16.29
CA GLN A 223 0.81 -13.66 15.04
C GLN A 223 -0.44 -12.81 15.28
N GLN A 224 -1.34 -13.30 16.15
CA GLN A 224 -2.54 -12.55 16.51
C GLN A 224 -2.21 -11.25 17.24
N ALA A 225 -1.31 -11.29 18.21
CA ALA A 225 -0.87 -10.12 18.97
C ALA A 225 -0.24 -9.04 18.05
N LEU A 226 0.64 -9.46 17.13
CA LEU A 226 1.25 -8.57 16.15
C LEU A 226 0.22 -7.94 15.20
N ALA A 227 -0.74 -8.74 14.72
CA ALA A 227 -1.81 -8.24 13.84
C ALA A 227 -2.70 -7.22 14.58
N GLN A 228 -3.03 -7.47 15.86
CA GLN A 228 -3.78 -6.53 16.70
C GLN A 228 -2.98 -5.24 16.96
N THR A 229 -1.68 -5.36 17.25
CA THR A 229 -0.80 -4.19 17.43
C THR A 229 -0.77 -3.32 16.17
N ALA A 230 -0.66 -3.95 14.98
CA ALA A 230 -0.72 -3.21 13.70
C ALA A 230 -2.06 -2.48 13.53
N GLU A 231 -3.18 -3.09 13.95
CA GLU A 231 -4.51 -2.47 13.86
C GLU A 231 -4.65 -1.26 14.79
N LEU A 232 -4.18 -1.37 16.03
CA LEU A 232 -4.20 -0.24 16.98
C LEU A 232 -3.33 0.92 16.46
N LEU A 233 -2.10 0.60 16.05
CA LEU A 233 -1.20 1.61 15.45
C LEU A 233 -1.81 2.27 14.21
N ARG A 234 -2.60 1.54 13.42
CA ARG A 234 -3.27 2.09 12.24
C ARG A 234 -4.27 3.18 12.62
N ALA A 235 -5.10 2.95 13.63
CA ALA A 235 -6.07 3.93 14.10
C ALA A 235 -5.36 5.20 14.62
N ASP A 236 -4.29 5.03 15.40
CA ASP A 236 -3.48 6.16 15.89
C ASP A 236 -2.83 6.93 14.74
N VAL A 237 -2.27 6.22 13.77
CA VAL A 237 -1.64 6.82 12.57
C VAL A 237 -2.66 7.59 11.75
N GLU A 238 -3.84 7.03 11.47
CA GLU A 238 -4.90 7.70 10.70
C GLU A 238 -5.35 9.01 11.37
N TYR A 239 -5.54 8.99 12.69
CA TYR A 239 -5.88 10.19 13.44
C TYR A 239 -4.77 11.24 13.37
N LEU A 240 -3.53 10.85 13.62
CA LEU A 240 -2.39 11.76 13.59
C LEU A 240 -2.12 12.32 12.17
N GLU A 241 -2.31 11.53 11.13
CA GLU A 241 -2.20 11.98 9.74
C GLU A 241 -3.30 12.99 9.39
N PHE A 242 -4.52 12.75 9.84
CA PHE A 242 -5.63 13.70 9.68
C PHE A 242 -5.33 15.03 10.41
N ALA A 243 -4.96 14.96 11.69
CA ALA A 243 -4.65 16.13 12.50
C ALA A 243 -3.45 16.93 11.97
N ALA A 244 -2.41 16.24 11.47
CA ALA A 244 -1.25 16.89 10.87
C ALA A 244 -1.58 17.60 9.56
N ARG A 245 -2.45 17.00 8.73
CA ARG A 245 -2.95 17.63 7.49
C ARG A 245 -3.77 18.89 7.79
N ASP A 246 -4.61 18.84 8.81
CA ASP A 246 -5.40 19.99 9.25
C ASP A 246 -4.49 21.11 9.78
N LEU A 247 -3.51 20.76 10.62
CA LEU A 247 -2.50 21.70 11.10
C LEU A 247 -1.74 22.37 9.95
N LEU A 248 -1.30 21.57 8.96
CA LEU A 248 -0.57 22.06 7.79
C LEU A 248 -1.45 23.02 6.97
N LYS A 249 -2.70 22.66 6.75
CA LYS A 249 -3.70 23.50 6.06
C LYS A 249 -3.89 24.84 6.75
N HIS A 250 -4.04 24.86 8.07
CA HIS A 250 -4.17 26.10 8.84
C HIS A 250 -2.88 26.94 8.80
N ALA A 251 -1.72 26.30 8.89
CA ALA A 251 -0.44 27.01 8.81
C ALA A 251 -0.18 27.63 7.43
N MET A 252 -0.72 27.07 6.35
CA MET A 252 -0.61 27.60 4.99
C MET A 252 -1.64 28.68 4.71
N SER A 253 -2.91 28.50 5.10
CA SER A 253 -4.04 29.37 4.74
C SER A 253 -3.97 30.78 5.32
N GLN A 254 -3.27 30.98 6.43
CA GLN A 254 -3.11 32.32 7.02
C GLN A 254 -2.07 33.21 6.32
N ILE A 255 -1.36 32.66 5.35
CA ILE A 255 -0.30 33.39 4.62
C ILE A 255 -0.61 33.46 3.10
N ALA A 256 -1.49 32.58 2.61
CA ALA A 256 -1.88 32.53 1.20
C ALA A 256 -3.40 32.69 1.07
N ASP A 257 -3.85 33.58 0.17
CA ASP A 257 -5.27 33.88 -0.12
C ASP A 257 -6.06 32.71 -0.77
N SER A 258 -5.49 31.51 -0.85
CA SER A 258 -6.11 30.37 -1.52
C SER A 258 -6.54 29.28 -0.54
N ALA A 259 -7.82 28.91 -0.57
CA ALA A 259 -8.44 27.83 0.22
C ALA A 259 -7.97 26.41 -0.17
N SER A 260 -7.12 26.24 -1.18
CA SER A 260 -6.58 24.97 -1.63
C SER A 260 -5.12 24.79 -1.18
N LEU A 261 -4.77 23.60 -0.70
CA LEU A 261 -3.38 23.20 -0.44
C LEU A 261 -2.61 23.21 -1.77
N ASN A 262 -1.86 24.30 -2.02
CA ASN A 262 -0.96 24.36 -3.17
C ASN A 262 0.48 24.13 -2.67
N PHE A 263 1.07 23.01 -3.05
CA PHE A 263 2.44 22.63 -2.70
C PHE A 263 3.49 23.08 -3.73
N GLN A 264 3.12 23.97 -4.64
CA GLN A 264 4.09 24.57 -5.58
C GLN A 264 4.99 25.54 -4.82
N LEU A 265 6.29 25.42 -5.01
CA LEU A 265 7.27 26.31 -4.42
C LEU A 265 7.18 27.73 -5.04
N PRO A 266 7.33 28.78 -4.25
CA PRO A 266 7.63 28.80 -2.82
C PRO A 266 6.41 28.52 -1.93
N VAL A 267 6.60 27.65 -0.91
CA VAL A 267 5.58 27.38 0.12
C VAL A 267 5.88 28.18 1.38
N LYS A 268 4.86 28.83 1.94
CA LYS A 268 4.96 29.60 3.18
C LYS A 268 4.11 28.97 4.29
N LEU A 269 4.71 28.80 5.47
CA LEU A 269 4.07 28.21 6.65
C LEU A 269 4.11 29.22 7.82
N ASN A 270 2.99 29.45 8.46
CA ASN A 270 2.95 30.20 9.71
C ASN A 270 3.52 29.36 10.86
N ARG A 271 4.74 29.68 11.28
CA ARG A 271 5.42 28.96 12.36
C ARG A 271 4.79 29.11 13.73
N LEU A 272 4.04 30.21 13.97
CA LEU A 272 3.37 30.43 15.25
C LEU A 272 2.24 29.43 15.47
N ILE A 273 1.52 29.05 14.40
CA ILE A 273 0.51 28.00 14.44
C ILE A 273 1.17 26.65 14.70
N LEU A 274 2.23 26.35 13.93
CA LEU A 274 2.97 25.09 14.08
C LEU A 274 3.54 24.92 15.48
N ARG A 275 4.03 26.02 16.09
CA ARG A 275 4.63 26.02 17.43
C ARG A 275 3.65 25.66 18.54
N GLN A 276 2.34 25.90 18.36
CA GLN A 276 1.31 25.54 19.33
C GLN A 276 0.99 24.05 19.34
N ALA A 277 1.31 23.34 18.28
CA ALA A 277 1.04 21.92 18.15
C ALA A 277 2.10 21.07 18.88
N HIS A 278 1.68 19.86 19.30
CA HIS A 278 2.60 18.88 19.88
C HIS A 278 3.64 18.44 18.85
N LEU A 279 4.88 18.11 19.29
CA LEU A 279 6.00 17.72 18.44
C LEU A 279 5.63 16.58 17.46
N ALA A 280 4.81 15.63 17.89
CA ALA A 280 4.35 14.53 17.02
C ALA A 280 3.58 15.05 15.79
N LEU A 281 2.75 16.07 15.94
CA LEU A 281 2.01 16.70 14.84
C LEU A 281 2.92 17.60 13.99
N GLN A 282 3.84 18.33 14.63
CA GLN A 282 4.82 19.14 13.90
C GLN A 282 5.63 18.25 12.93
N ARG A 283 6.21 17.15 13.42
CA ARG A 283 6.98 16.20 12.61
C ARG A 283 6.16 15.62 11.46
N ARG A 284 4.92 15.21 11.71
CA ARG A 284 4.03 14.68 10.67
C ARG A 284 3.65 15.72 9.63
N ALA A 285 3.30 16.94 10.06
CA ALA A 285 3.01 18.03 9.13
C ALA A 285 4.21 18.35 8.22
N MET A 286 5.42 18.43 8.80
CA MET A 286 6.65 18.63 8.03
C MET A 286 6.93 17.45 7.08
N ARG A 287 6.71 16.22 7.53
CA ARG A 287 6.84 15.04 6.66
C ARG A 287 5.85 15.07 5.49
N GLN A 288 4.57 15.35 5.75
CA GLN A 288 3.55 15.45 4.71
C GLN A 288 3.90 16.54 3.67
N LEU A 289 4.40 17.68 4.13
CA LEU A 289 4.85 18.74 3.23
C LEU A 289 6.03 18.29 2.37
N LEU A 290 7.06 17.70 2.98
CA LEU A 290 8.24 17.24 2.26
C LEU A 290 7.92 16.12 1.25
N GLN A 291 6.97 15.25 1.55
CA GLN A 291 6.48 14.21 0.62
C GLN A 291 5.86 14.78 -0.66
N GLN A 292 5.29 15.99 -0.59
CA GLN A 292 4.70 16.66 -1.76
C GLN A 292 5.74 17.44 -2.58
N ILE A 293 6.84 17.86 -1.95
CA ILE A 293 7.82 18.76 -2.56
C ILE A 293 9.05 17.99 -3.04
N LEU A 294 9.52 17.00 -2.27
CA LEU A 294 10.76 16.30 -2.57
C LEU A 294 10.57 15.20 -3.64
N PRO A 295 11.58 14.97 -4.49
CA PRO A 295 11.53 13.90 -5.49
C PRO A 295 11.63 12.49 -4.89
N ALA A 296 11.96 12.37 -3.60
CA ALA A 296 12.08 11.10 -2.88
C ALA A 296 11.47 11.21 -1.49
N GLU A 297 11.10 10.04 -0.91
CA GLU A 297 10.58 9.97 0.46
C GLU A 297 11.52 10.65 1.46
N PRO A 298 11.02 11.58 2.31
CA PRO A 298 11.83 12.23 3.31
C PRO A 298 12.28 11.23 4.37
N ASN A 299 13.56 11.24 4.69
CA ASN A 299 14.11 10.49 5.81
C ASN A 299 13.93 11.27 7.13
N PHE A 300 14.23 10.62 8.26
CA PHE A 300 14.10 11.22 9.59
C PHE A 300 14.86 12.55 9.70
N GLN A 301 16.08 12.62 9.20
CA GLN A 301 16.90 13.83 9.27
C GLN A 301 16.29 15.00 8.49
N SER A 302 15.70 14.75 7.32
CA SER A 302 15.01 15.77 6.53
C SER A 302 13.81 16.35 7.28
N VAL A 303 13.05 15.48 7.96
CA VAL A 303 11.89 15.90 8.77
C VAL A 303 12.35 16.74 9.96
N GLU A 304 13.38 16.29 10.70
CA GLU A 304 13.91 17.03 11.86
C GLU A 304 14.44 18.40 11.45
N LYS A 305 15.27 18.50 10.40
CA LYS A 305 15.78 19.77 9.87
C LYS A 305 14.68 20.80 9.65
N LEU A 306 13.54 20.38 9.06
CA LEU A 306 12.43 21.30 8.82
C LEU A 306 11.65 21.61 10.10
N ALA A 307 11.45 20.62 10.98
CA ALA A 307 10.75 20.80 12.24
C ALA A 307 11.51 21.73 13.21
N GLU A 308 12.83 21.67 13.23
CA GLU A 308 13.69 22.54 14.06
C GLU A 308 13.49 24.04 13.72
N LEU A 309 13.18 24.38 12.46
CA LEU A 309 12.93 25.76 12.07
C LEU A 309 11.68 26.37 12.75
N ILE A 310 10.77 25.56 13.26
CA ILE A 310 9.60 26.04 13.98
C ILE A 310 9.99 26.86 15.21
N ALA A 311 11.05 26.47 15.92
CA ALA A 311 11.56 27.14 17.09
C ALA A 311 12.82 27.99 16.85
N ALA A 312 13.46 27.86 15.67
CA ALA A 312 14.74 28.48 15.36
C ALA A 312 14.69 30.02 15.35
N PRO A 313 15.82 30.73 15.55
CA PRO A 313 15.90 32.18 15.39
C PRO A 313 15.49 32.64 13.99
N ASN A 314 15.14 33.94 13.87
CA ASN A 314 14.88 34.55 12.57
C ASN A 314 16.14 34.50 11.68
N LYS A 315 15.97 34.30 10.37
CA LYS A 315 17.02 34.10 9.36
C LYS A 315 17.78 32.76 9.47
N SER A 316 17.40 31.84 10.35
CA SER A 316 17.88 30.44 10.28
C SER A 316 17.43 29.80 8.98
N GLN A 317 18.29 28.95 8.40
CA GLN A 317 17.97 28.19 7.20
C GLN A 317 18.53 26.77 7.28
N THR A 318 17.97 25.88 6.46
CA THR A 318 18.45 24.50 6.32
C THR A 318 19.54 24.43 5.25
N ASP A 319 20.38 23.38 5.32
CA ASP A 319 21.07 22.89 4.12
C ASP A 319 20.07 22.45 3.07
N PRO A 320 20.42 22.42 1.80
CA PRO A 320 19.55 21.96 0.74
C PRO A 320 18.99 20.56 0.98
N PHE A 321 17.70 20.39 0.72
CA PHE A 321 17.05 19.09 0.64
C PHE A 321 17.36 18.41 -0.70
N PRO A 322 17.14 17.09 -0.83
CA PRO A 322 17.16 16.42 -2.13
C PRO A 322 16.26 17.15 -3.13
N GLY A 323 16.79 17.49 -4.32
CA GLY A 323 16.06 18.31 -5.30
C GLY A 323 16.34 19.81 -5.22
N GLY A 324 17.24 20.26 -4.33
CA GLY A 324 17.72 21.63 -4.26
C GLY A 324 16.81 22.61 -3.49
N ALA A 325 15.73 22.14 -2.89
CA ALA A 325 14.89 22.99 -2.05
C ALA A 325 15.60 23.37 -0.75
N ILE A 326 15.41 24.60 -0.28
CA ILE A 326 15.86 25.10 1.03
C ILE A 326 14.67 25.64 1.82
N ALA A 327 14.78 25.62 3.14
CA ALA A 327 13.81 26.26 4.01
C ALA A 327 14.50 27.31 4.89
N ARG A 328 13.88 28.49 5.03
CA ARG A 328 14.38 29.60 5.85
C ARG A 328 13.29 30.21 6.70
N VAL A 329 13.70 30.80 7.81
CA VAL A 329 12.81 31.50 8.73
C VAL A 329 12.77 32.99 8.38
N GLU A 330 11.60 33.47 7.99
CA GLU A 330 11.24 34.89 7.91
C GLU A 330 10.03 35.14 8.80
N HIS A 331 10.29 35.52 10.03
CA HIS A 331 9.24 35.66 11.05
C HIS A 331 8.03 36.48 10.52
N PRO A 332 6.78 36.00 10.64
CA PRO A 332 6.34 34.79 11.37
C PRO A 332 6.30 33.51 10.51
N ALA A 333 6.92 33.49 9.35
CA ALA A 333 6.82 32.38 8.41
C ALA A 333 8.12 31.52 8.37
N ILE A 334 7.93 30.27 7.92
CA ILE A 334 8.95 29.42 7.32
C ILE A 334 8.67 29.38 5.82
N ILE A 335 9.67 29.69 4.99
CA ILE A 335 9.56 29.72 3.55
C ILE A 335 10.41 28.57 2.97
N LEU A 336 9.78 27.72 2.15
CA LEU A 336 10.46 26.72 1.34
C LEU A 336 10.50 27.19 -0.10
N GLU A 337 11.68 27.15 -0.72
CA GLU A 337 11.89 27.59 -2.11
C GLU A 337 13.02 26.76 -2.76
N ILE A 338 13.13 26.81 -4.09
CA ILE A 338 14.26 26.22 -4.82
C ILE A 338 15.35 27.26 -4.90
N CYS A 339 16.62 26.83 -4.63
CA CYS A 339 17.79 27.67 -4.83
C CYS A 339 18.09 27.94 -6.30
#